data_0ecb2e595d5c6aba02afc2ce85834af4
#
_entry.id   0ecb2e595d5c6aba02afc2ce85834af4
#
_cell.length_a   1.000
_cell.length_b   1.000
_cell.length_c   1.000
_cell.angle_alpha   90.00
_cell.angle_beta   90.00
_cell.angle_gamma   90.00
#
_symmetry.space_group_name_H-M   'P 1'
#
loop_
_entity.id
_entity.type
_entity.pdbx_description
1 polymer ?
#
loop_
_entity_poly.entity_id
_entity_poly.type
_entity_poly.pdbx_seq_one_letter_code
_entity_poly.pdbx_strand_id
1 'polypeptide(L)'
;THGRFDGTIEVKDGQLVVNGKTIRITAEKDPANLKWGDVGVDIVIESTGLFLTRADGEKHIAAGAKKVVFSAPAKDADIPTYVMGVNHDKLTADQTIVSNASCTTNCLAPIAKVLNDNFGIIEGLMSTIHAVTATQKTVDGPSAKDWRGGRGGFSNIIPSSTGAAKAVGMVLPELKG
;
A
#
# COMPACT_ATOMS: atom_id res chain seq x y z
N THR A 1 -5.97 17.19 -6.60
CA THR A 1 -5.32 17.32 -5.30
C THR A 1 -3.87 17.78 -5.46
N HIS A 2 -3.14 17.23 -6.41
CA HIS A 2 -1.75 17.56 -6.67
C HIS A 2 -1.54 18.45 -7.93
N GLY A 3 -2.61 19.00 -8.48
CA GLY A 3 -2.59 19.76 -9.71
C GLY A 3 -2.58 18.86 -10.96
N ARG A 4 -2.31 19.47 -12.10
CA ARG A 4 -2.13 18.78 -13.37
C ARG A 4 -0.74 18.13 -13.39
N PHE A 5 -0.63 17.02 -14.14
CA PHE A 5 0.67 16.40 -14.38
C PHE A 5 1.59 17.37 -15.12
N ASP A 6 2.78 17.58 -14.58
CA ASP A 6 3.82 18.41 -15.17
C ASP A 6 4.68 17.57 -16.12
N GLY A 7 4.18 17.39 -17.34
CA GLY A 7 4.82 16.59 -18.36
C GLY A 7 3.90 16.33 -19.55
N THR A 8 4.38 15.55 -20.50
CA THR A 8 3.63 15.15 -21.70
C THR A 8 3.02 13.78 -21.53
N ILE A 9 1.76 13.63 -21.93
CA ILE A 9 1.06 12.35 -22.01
C ILE A 9 0.47 12.24 -23.42
N GLU A 10 0.83 11.20 -24.14
CA GLU A 10 0.40 10.96 -25.51
C GLU A 10 -0.06 9.51 -25.66
N VAL A 11 -0.94 9.26 -26.61
CA VAL A 11 -1.26 7.92 -27.10
C VAL A 11 -0.69 7.82 -28.50
N LYS A 12 0.28 6.94 -28.69
CA LYS A 12 0.94 6.70 -29.99
C LYS A 12 0.88 5.23 -30.34
N ASP A 13 0.34 4.91 -31.49
CA ASP A 13 0.20 3.52 -31.96
C ASP A 13 -0.50 2.60 -30.92
N GLY A 14 -1.50 3.14 -30.21
CA GLY A 14 -2.24 2.43 -29.17
C GLY A 14 -1.48 2.23 -27.85
N GLN A 15 -0.31 2.83 -27.71
CA GLN A 15 0.51 2.77 -26.50
C GLN A 15 0.53 4.10 -25.75
N LEU A 16 0.65 4.03 -24.44
CA LEU A 16 0.82 5.21 -23.59
C LEU A 16 2.29 5.66 -23.66
N VAL A 17 2.49 6.94 -23.98
CA VAL A 17 3.81 7.58 -23.97
C VAL A 17 3.80 8.70 -22.95
N VAL A 18 4.69 8.64 -21.97
CA VAL A 18 4.83 9.64 -20.90
C VAL A 18 6.23 10.22 -20.96
N ASN A 19 6.33 11.55 -21.13
CA ASN A 19 7.60 12.25 -21.28
C ASN A 19 8.52 11.60 -22.34
N GLY A 20 7.94 11.21 -23.47
CA GLY A 20 8.65 10.55 -24.58
C GLY A 20 9.01 9.09 -24.34
N LYS A 21 8.67 8.50 -23.20
CA LYS A 21 8.89 7.08 -22.88
C LYS A 21 7.64 6.27 -23.08
N THR A 22 7.70 5.22 -23.88
CA THR A 22 6.61 4.27 -24.06
C THR A 22 6.45 3.41 -22.83
N ILE A 23 5.21 3.29 -22.33
CA ILE A 23 4.84 2.47 -21.18
C ILE A 23 4.10 1.25 -21.69
N ARG A 24 4.60 0.06 -21.36
CA ARG A 24 3.88 -1.19 -21.58
C ARG A 24 2.65 -1.27 -20.69
N ILE A 25 1.49 -1.45 -21.30
CA ILE A 25 0.22 -1.68 -20.60
C ILE A 25 -0.20 -3.13 -20.83
N THR A 26 -0.67 -3.78 -19.77
CA THR A 26 -1.16 -5.16 -19.82
C THR A 26 -2.54 -5.26 -19.20
N ALA A 27 -3.32 -6.24 -19.61
CA ALA A 27 -4.63 -6.59 -19.05
C ALA A 27 -4.65 -8.06 -18.65
N GLU A 28 -3.72 -8.44 -17.76
CA GLU A 28 -3.52 -9.82 -17.31
C GLU A 28 -4.08 -10.00 -15.89
N LYS A 29 -4.85 -11.06 -15.69
CA LYS A 29 -5.48 -11.35 -14.39
C LYS A 29 -4.56 -12.11 -13.44
N ASP A 30 -3.72 -13.01 -13.96
CA ASP A 30 -2.78 -13.75 -13.14
C ASP A 30 -1.38 -13.10 -13.21
N PRO A 31 -0.85 -12.61 -12.09
CA PRO A 31 0.46 -11.99 -12.06
C PRO A 31 1.60 -12.84 -12.64
N ALA A 32 1.49 -14.18 -12.59
CA ALA A 32 2.48 -15.08 -13.13
C ALA A 32 2.67 -14.94 -14.67
N ASN A 33 1.66 -14.43 -15.37
CA ASN A 33 1.67 -14.27 -16.82
C ASN A 33 2.14 -12.87 -17.29
N LEU A 34 2.52 -11.98 -16.36
CA LEU A 34 2.87 -10.59 -16.67
C LEU A 34 4.21 -10.44 -17.40
N LYS A 35 5.05 -11.51 -17.42
CA LYS A 35 6.32 -11.57 -18.17
C LYS A 35 7.22 -10.37 -17.89
N TRP A 36 7.46 -10.09 -16.63
CA TRP A 36 8.34 -8.99 -16.19
C TRP A 36 9.76 -9.12 -16.68
N GLY A 37 10.24 -10.37 -16.86
CA GLY A 37 11.55 -10.66 -17.39
C GLY A 37 11.78 -10.13 -18.80
N ASP A 38 10.73 -10.13 -19.66
CA ASP A 38 10.83 -9.67 -21.06
C ASP A 38 11.17 -8.17 -21.18
N VAL A 39 10.88 -7.40 -20.14
CA VAL A 39 11.11 -5.95 -20.09
C VAL A 39 12.11 -5.53 -19.00
N GLY A 40 12.78 -6.50 -18.39
CA GLY A 40 13.85 -6.25 -17.41
C GLY A 40 13.40 -5.55 -16.14
N VAL A 41 12.21 -5.88 -15.61
CA VAL A 41 11.68 -5.27 -14.40
C VAL A 41 12.48 -5.71 -13.17
N ASP A 42 13.05 -4.76 -12.45
CA ASP A 42 13.73 -5.02 -11.18
C ASP A 42 12.72 -5.09 -10.01
N ILE A 43 11.78 -4.15 -9.93
CA ILE A 43 10.87 -4.01 -8.80
C ILE A 43 9.43 -3.91 -9.31
N VAL A 44 8.56 -4.74 -8.75
CA VAL A 44 7.10 -4.62 -8.92
C VAL A 44 6.49 -3.96 -7.69
N ILE A 45 5.69 -2.92 -7.89
CA ILE A 45 4.82 -2.38 -6.86
C ILE A 45 3.44 -2.99 -7.05
N GLU A 46 3.10 -3.94 -6.17
CA GLU A 46 1.76 -4.56 -6.14
C GLU A 46 0.79 -3.62 -5.43
N SER A 47 -0.08 -2.97 -6.18
CA SER A 47 -1.00 -1.94 -5.67
C SER A 47 -2.46 -2.21 -6.02
N THR A 48 -2.80 -3.44 -6.38
CA THR A 48 -4.19 -3.84 -6.66
C THR A 48 -5.02 -4.01 -5.39
N GLY A 49 -4.38 -4.29 -4.25
CA GLY A 49 -5.03 -4.65 -3.00
C GLY A 49 -5.59 -6.08 -2.95
N LEU A 50 -5.36 -6.88 -3.99
CA LEU A 50 -5.86 -8.25 -4.12
C LEU A 50 -4.80 -9.30 -3.77
N PHE A 51 -3.58 -9.11 -4.24
CA PHE A 51 -2.46 -10.06 -4.16
C PHE A 51 -1.53 -9.68 -3.02
N LEU A 52 -1.85 -10.08 -1.78
CA LEU A 52 -1.18 -9.63 -0.57
C LEU A 52 -0.58 -10.77 0.27
N THR A 53 -0.57 -11.98 -0.27
CA THR A 53 0.09 -13.14 0.36
C THR A 53 1.50 -13.35 -0.21
N ARG A 54 2.32 -14.13 0.48
CA ARG A 54 3.64 -14.54 -0.04
C ARG A 54 3.50 -15.25 -1.38
N ALA A 55 2.57 -16.20 -1.48
CA ALA A 55 2.31 -16.92 -2.71
C ALA A 55 1.93 -15.99 -3.88
N ASP A 56 1.21 -14.90 -3.59
CA ASP A 56 0.88 -13.90 -4.61
C ASP A 56 2.12 -13.11 -5.05
N GLY A 57 2.97 -12.71 -4.11
CA GLY A 57 4.22 -12.04 -4.42
C GLY A 57 5.18 -12.92 -5.24
N GLU A 58 5.23 -14.22 -4.94
CA GLU A 58 6.02 -15.21 -5.67
C GLU A 58 5.60 -15.34 -7.14
N LYS A 59 4.32 -15.09 -7.48
CA LYS A 59 3.88 -15.04 -8.87
C LYS A 59 4.58 -13.95 -9.68
N HIS A 60 4.79 -12.79 -9.09
CA HIS A 60 5.54 -11.70 -9.74
C HIS A 60 7.02 -12.04 -9.89
N ILE A 61 7.60 -12.71 -8.88
CA ILE A 61 9.00 -13.21 -8.97
C ILE A 61 9.10 -14.25 -10.08
N ALA A 62 8.17 -15.21 -10.15
CA ALA A 62 8.11 -16.21 -11.21
C ALA A 62 7.94 -15.59 -12.61
N ALA A 63 7.25 -14.47 -12.72
CA ALA A 63 7.10 -13.68 -13.94
C ALA A 63 8.37 -12.91 -14.33
N GLY A 64 9.42 -12.93 -13.49
CA GLY A 64 10.74 -12.36 -13.78
C GLY A 64 11.08 -11.07 -13.03
N ALA A 65 10.27 -10.62 -12.09
CA ALA A 65 10.63 -9.50 -11.20
C ALA A 65 11.69 -9.94 -10.18
N LYS A 66 12.58 -9.03 -9.78
CA LYS A 66 13.59 -9.31 -8.75
C LYS A 66 13.06 -9.05 -7.34
N LYS A 67 12.18 -8.07 -7.20
CA LYS A 67 11.57 -7.70 -5.91
C LYS A 67 10.11 -7.30 -6.08
N VAL A 68 9.33 -7.49 -5.01
CA VAL A 68 7.92 -7.09 -4.95
C VAL A 68 7.69 -6.26 -3.68
N VAL A 69 7.05 -5.12 -3.84
CA VAL A 69 6.63 -4.27 -2.73
C VAL A 69 5.11 -4.18 -2.73
N PHE A 70 4.47 -4.67 -1.69
CA PHE A 70 3.04 -4.47 -1.50
C PHE A 70 2.76 -3.04 -1.02
N SER A 71 1.89 -2.32 -1.72
CA SER A 71 1.44 -0.98 -1.30
C SER A 71 0.36 -1.01 -0.21
N ALA A 72 0.11 -2.18 0.38
CA ALA A 72 -0.89 -2.45 1.41
C ALA A 72 -0.34 -3.44 2.44
N PRO A 73 -0.96 -3.57 3.63
CA PRO A 73 -0.54 -4.54 4.61
C PRO A 73 -0.56 -5.96 4.05
N ALA A 74 0.54 -6.68 4.25
CA ALA A 74 0.59 -8.10 3.89
C ALA A 74 -0.39 -8.90 4.74
N LYS A 75 -0.91 -10.00 4.18
CA LYS A 75 -1.77 -10.94 4.90
C LYS A 75 -0.96 -11.95 5.70
N ASP A 76 0.23 -12.30 5.22
CA ASP A 76 1.11 -13.26 5.87
C ASP A 76 2.07 -12.55 6.83
N ALA A 77 2.16 -13.05 8.04
CA ALA A 77 2.93 -12.43 9.12
C ALA A 77 4.46 -12.50 8.91
N ASP A 78 4.92 -13.39 8.04
CA ASP A 78 6.33 -13.58 7.70
C ASP A 78 6.83 -12.57 6.64
N ILE A 79 5.96 -11.78 6.04
CA ILE A 79 6.34 -10.71 5.11
C ILE A 79 6.74 -9.47 5.90
N PRO A 80 8.01 -9.06 5.82
CA PRO A 80 8.48 -7.90 6.57
C PRO A 80 7.79 -6.62 6.08
N THR A 81 7.47 -5.77 7.05
CA THR A 81 6.75 -4.52 6.82
C THR A 81 7.63 -3.33 7.18
N TYR A 82 7.71 -2.36 6.28
CA TYR A 82 8.56 -1.20 6.41
C TYR A 82 7.81 0.11 6.27
N VAL A 83 8.20 1.08 7.10
CA VAL A 83 7.77 2.48 7.01
C VAL A 83 9.01 3.34 6.92
N MET A 84 9.05 4.21 5.90
CA MET A 84 10.17 5.13 5.67
C MET A 84 10.35 6.07 6.86
N GLY A 85 11.59 6.26 7.31
CA GLY A 85 11.91 7.06 8.50
C GLY A 85 11.68 6.34 9.84
N VAL A 86 11.13 5.12 9.82
CA VAL A 86 10.85 4.34 11.06
C VAL A 86 11.76 3.13 11.19
N ASN A 87 11.69 2.21 10.24
CA ASN A 87 12.44 0.95 10.27
C ASN A 87 12.99 0.53 8.90
N HIS A 88 13.04 1.45 7.94
CA HIS A 88 13.51 1.17 6.58
C HIS A 88 14.98 0.78 6.50
N ASP A 89 15.77 1.18 7.48
CA ASP A 89 17.18 0.81 7.67
C ASP A 89 17.39 -0.68 7.94
N LYS A 90 16.32 -1.39 8.34
CA LYS A 90 16.34 -2.83 8.56
C LYS A 90 16.07 -3.65 7.28
N LEU A 91 15.79 -2.99 6.15
CA LEU A 91 15.60 -3.66 4.86
C LEU A 91 16.92 -4.24 4.36
N THR A 92 16.92 -5.52 4.05
CA THR A 92 18.12 -6.24 3.56
C THR A 92 17.95 -6.68 2.11
N ALA A 93 19.06 -6.94 1.43
CA ALA A 93 19.07 -7.24 0.00
C ALA A 93 18.42 -8.59 -0.35
N ASP A 94 18.39 -9.54 0.57
CA ASP A 94 17.81 -10.87 0.43
C ASP A 94 16.27 -10.88 0.53
N GLN A 95 15.69 -9.83 1.07
CA GLN A 95 14.23 -9.71 1.19
C GLN A 95 13.64 -9.35 -0.17
N THR A 96 13.02 -10.32 -0.81
CA THR A 96 12.45 -10.18 -2.15
C THR A 96 11.00 -9.72 -2.17
N ILE A 97 10.24 -9.98 -1.11
CA ILE A 97 8.83 -9.58 -0.97
C ILE A 97 8.68 -8.85 0.35
N VAL A 98 8.24 -7.59 0.29
CA VAL A 98 8.06 -6.73 1.45
C VAL A 98 6.76 -5.94 1.36
N SER A 99 6.27 -5.43 2.49
CA SER A 99 5.09 -4.55 2.55
C SER A 99 5.50 -3.14 2.98
N ASN A 100 4.89 -2.13 2.38
CA ASN A 100 4.99 -0.73 2.82
C ASN A 100 3.83 -0.34 3.76
N ALA A 101 3.23 -1.29 4.47
CA ALA A 101 2.13 -1.06 5.41
C ALA A 101 0.89 -0.38 4.79
N SER A 102 0.07 0.25 5.63
CA SER A 102 -1.10 1.03 5.20
C SER A 102 -0.81 2.53 5.19
N CYS A 103 -1.67 3.30 4.53
CA CYS A 103 -1.64 4.76 4.56
C CYS A 103 -1.70 5.30 6.00
N THR A 104 -2.58 4.78 6.83
CA THR A 104 -2.71 5.20 8.25
C THR A 104 -1.46 4.82 9.05
N THR A 105 -0.86 3.64 8.82
CA THR A 105 0.39 3.25 9.48
C THR A 105 1.55 4.16 9.07
N ASN A 106 1.64 4.52 7.79
CA ASN A 106 2.66 5.46 7.30
C ASN A 106 2.48 6.88 7.84
N CYS A 107 1.24 7.27 8.20
CA CYS A 107 0.98 8.52 8.91
C CYS A 107 1.37 8.42 10.39
N LEU A 108 0.89 7.38 11.08
CA LEU A 108 0.99 7.27 12.54
C LEU A 108 2.39 6.89 13.02
N ALA A 109 3.05 5.93 12.36
CA ALA A 109 4.30 5.39 12.87
C ALA A 109 5.45 6.42 12.94
N PRO A 110 5.67 7.31 11.97
CA PRO A 110 6.69 8.36 12.10
C PRO A 110 6.40 9.33 13.26
N ILE A 111 5.13 9.71 13.46
CA ILE A 111 4.71 10.60 14.56
C ILE A 111 4.93 9.90 15.91
N ALA A 112 4.46 8.65 16.02
CA ALA A 112 4.65 7.85 17.22
C ALA A 112 6.13 7.65 17.55
N LYS A 113 6.97 7.41 16.52
CA LYS A 113 8.42 7.29 16.71
C LYS A 113 9.02 8.56 17.31
N VAL A 114 8.72 9.71 16.73
CA VAL A 114 9.25 11.00 17.25
C VAL A 114 8.81 11.25 18.69
N LEU A 115 7.55 10.99 19.00
CA LEU A 115 7.05 11.17 20.37
C LEU A 115 7.69 10.17 21.33
N ASN A 116 7.79 8.92 20.94
CA ASN A 116 8.40 7.89 21.79
C ASN A 116 9.88 8.14 22.05
N ASP A 117 10.64 8.49 21.00
CA ASP A 117 12.09 8.71 21.09
C ASP A 117 12.44 9.94 21.99
N ASN A 118 11.56 10.94 22.06
CA ASN A 118 11.86 12.17 22.79
C ASN A 118 11.18 12.26 24.18
N PHE A 119 10.02 11.63 24.35
CA PHE A 119 9.20 11.79 25.56
C PHE A 119 8.82 10.47 26.21
N GLY A 120 8.90 9.35 25.48
CA GLY A 120 8.36 8.08 25.88
C GLY A 120 6.82 8.05 25.78
N ILE A 121 6.27 6.95 25.26
CA ILE A 121 4.84 6.71 25.23
C ILE A 121 4.54 5.58 26.21
N ILE A 122 3.72 5.85 27.22
CA ILE A 122 3.27 4.85 28.20
C ILE A 122 2.01 4.17 27.69
N GLU A 123 1.04 4.96 27.22
CA GLU A 123 -0.21 4.49 26.63
C GLU A 123 -0.75 5.53 25.65
N GLY A 124 -1.66 5.13 24.77
CA GLY A 124 -2.27 6.04 23.82
C GLY A 124 -3.49 5.47 23.11
N LEU A 125 -4.37 6.37 22.68
CA LEU A 125 -5.48 6.06 21.80
C LEU A 125 -5.30 6.81 20.49
N MET A 126 -5.66 6.16 19.39
CA MET A 126 -5.56 6.75 18.06
C MET A 126 -6.96 6.93 17.47
N SER A 127 -7.26 8.14 17.03
CA SER A 127 -8.37 8.43 16.12
C SER A 127 -7.82 8.98 14.80
N THR A 128 -8.33 8.48 13.70
CA THR A 128 -7.97 8.97 12.37
C THR A 128 -9.15 9.61 11.68
N ILE A 129 -8.96 10.79 11.09
CA ILE A 129 -9.89 11.43 10.18
C ILE A 129 -9.34 11.24 8.78
N HIS A 130 -9.88 10.27 8.06
CA HIS A 130 -9.32 9.81 6.80
C HIS A 130 -10.12 10.34 5.61
N ALA A 131 -9.44 10.74 4.56
CA ALA A 131 -10.08 11.07 3.30
C ALA A 131 -10.83 9.84 2.73
N VAL A 132 -11.86 10.09 1.92
CA VAL A 132 -12.59 9.04 1.22
C VAL A 132 -11.66 8.24 0.31
N THR A 133 -11.85 6.93 0.26
CA THR A 133 -11.09 5.99 -0.58
C THR A 133 -12.02 5.22 -1.50
N ALA A 134 -11.45 4.54 -2.51
CA ALA A 134 -12.22 3.81 -3.52
C ALA A 134 -13.08 2.65 -2.96
N THR A 135 -12.84 2.20 -1.74
CA THR A 135 -13.66 1.17 -1.09
C THR A 135 -14.98 1.70 -0.53
N GLN A 136 -15.12 3.02 -0.39
CA GLN A 136 -16.32 3.67 0.09
C GLN A 136 -17.31 3.89 -1.06
N LYS A 137 -18.61 3.98 -0.73
CA LYS A 137 -19.66 4.23 -1.73
C LYS A 137 -19.64 5.69 -2.17
N THR A 138 -19.88 5.92 -3.46
CA THR A 138 -20.07 7.28 -4.01
C THR A 138 -21.42 7.85 -3.55
N VAL A 139 -22.46 7.01 -3.58
CA VAL A 139 -23.81 7.29 -3.09
C VAL A 139 -24.25 6.18 -2.14
N ASP A 140 -25.31 6.40 -1.39
CA ASP A 140 -25.88 5.40 -0.49
C ASP A 140 -26.21 4.11 -1.25
N GLY A 141 -25.82 2.97 -0.70
CA GLY A 141 -26.05 1.66 -1.30
C GLY A 141 -25.76 0.51 -0.34
N PRO A 142 -26.20 -0.70 -0.63
CA PRO A 142 -26.02 -1.84 0.25
C PRO A 142 -24.54 -2.15 0.49
N SER A 143 -24.20 -2.51 1.73
CA SER A 143 -22.88 -2.99 2.13
C SER A 143 -23.01 -4.27 2.93
N ALA A 144 -22.36 -5.35 2.47
CA ALA A 144 -22.48 -6.66 3.11
C ALA A 144 -21.62 -6.82 4.37
N LYS A 145 -20.51 -6.07 4.49
CA LYS A 145 -19.55 -6.23 5.59
C LYS A 145 -19.83 -5.29 6.76
N ASP A 146 -20.12 -4.05 6.48
CA ASP A 146 -20.43 -3.02 7.47
C ASP A 146 -21.50 -2.10 6.89
N TRP A 147 -22.67 -2.08 7.51
CA TRP A 147 -23.80 -1.27 7.03
C TRP A 147 -23.48 0.22 6.99
N ARG A 148 -22.65 0.72 7.93
CA ARG A 148 -22.19 2.11 7.91
C ARG A 148 -21.42 2.43 6.62
N GLY A 149 -20.63 1.47 6.12
CA GLY A 149 -19.93 1.59 4.84
C GLY A 149 -20.85 1.64 3.61
N GLY A 150 -22.15 1.47 3.77
CA GLY A 150 -23.17 1.66 2.72
C GLY A 150 -23.53 3.13 2.47
N ARG A 151 -23.14 4.05 3.35
CA ARG A 151 -23.38 5.49 3.16
C ARG A 151 -22.40 6.11 2.17
N GLY A 152 -22.87 7.11 1.44
CA GLY A 152 -22.04 7.87 0.50
C GLY A 152 -20.90 8.60 1.20
N GLY A 153 -19.66 8.26 0.87
CA GLY A 153 -18.45 8.74 1.55
C GLY A 153 -18.21 10.24 1.39
N PHE A 154 -18.67 10.84 0.31
CA PHE A 154 -18.49 12.27 0.05
C PHE A 154 -19.43 13.18 0.88
N SER A 155 -20.53 12.64 1.38
CA SER A 155 -21.57 13.40 2.07
C SER A 155 -21.71 13.02 3.54
N ASN A 156 -20.91 12.08 4.04
CA ASN A 156 -21.04 11.57 5.39
C ASN A 156 -19.69 11.37 6.06
N ILE A 157 -19.67 11.52 7.39
CA ILE A 157 -18.59 11.00 8.23
C ILE A 157 -18.96 9.58 8.63
N ILE A 158 -18.21 8.60 8.16
CA ILE A 158 -18.55 7.18 8.30
C ILE A 158 -17.55 6.53 9.28
N PRO A 159 -18.00 6.13 10.49
CA PRO A 159 -17.15 5.39 11.42
C PRO A 159 -16.71 4.06 10.82
N SER A 160 -15.43 3.74 10.96
CA SER A 160 -14.84 2.51 10.48
C SER A 160 -13.77 2.00 11.45
N SER A 161 -13.53 0.71 11.46
CA SER A 161 -12.41 0.13 12.21
C SER A 161 -11.12 0.22 11.42
N THR A 162 -10.00 0.29 12.13
CA THR A 162 -8.66 0.26 11.53
C THR A 162 -7.72 -0.62 12.35
N GLY A 163 -6.85 -1.34 11.65
CA GLY A 163 -5.76 -2.11 12.27
C GLY A 163 -4.47 -1.31 12.46
N ALA A 164 -4.48 0.01 12.20
CA ALA A 164 -3.24 0.79 12.16
C ALA A 164 -2.52 0.87 13.51
N ALA A 165 -3.24 0.98 14.62
CA ALA A 165 -2.61 0.97 15.96
C ALA A 165 -1.84 -0.33 16.22
N LYS A 166 -2.43 -1.48 15.87
CA LYS A 166 -1.75 -2.78 15.95
C LYS A 166 -0.56 -2.87 14.98
N ALA A 167 -0.71 -2.30 13.78
CA ALA A 167 0.34 -2.31 12.76
C ALA A 167 1.55 -1.44 13.14
N VAL A 168 1.37 -0.39 13.95
CA VAL A 168 2.50 0.39 14.50
C VAL A 168 3.43 -0.49 15.31
N GLY A 169 2.91 -1.41 16.14
CA GLY A 169 3.73 -2.36 16.91
C GLY A 169 4.52 -3.35 16.05
N MET A 170 4.24 -3.47 14.75
CA MET A 170 5.05 -4.28 13.83
C MET A 170 6.30 -3.54 13.38
N VAL A 171 6.23 -2.22 13.22
CA VAL A 171 7.34 -1.37 12.74
C VAL A 171 8.07 -0.64 13.87
N LEU A 172 7.42 -0.49 15.03
CA LEU A 172 7.94 0.02 16.29
C LEU A 172 7.63 -1.00 17.40
N PRO A 173 8.43 -2.07 17.54
CA PRO A 173 8.15 -3.16 18.49
C PRO A 173 8.02 -2.71 19.93
N GLU A 174 8.68 -1.62 20.32
CA GLU A 174 8.62 -1.02 21.64
C GLU A 174 7.24 -0.45 22.00
N LEU A 175 6.38 -0.21 21.00
CA LEU A 175 5.00 0.24 21.18
C LEU A 175 3.97 -0.89 21.00
N LYS A 176 4.43 -2.14 21.07
CA LYS A 176 3.55 -3.29 21.02
C LYS A 176 2.91 -3.52 22.40
N GLY A 177 1.62 -3.17 22.52
CA GLY A 177 0.81 -3.38 23.72
C GLY A 177 -0.62 -3.76 23.40
#